data_bbb608ff5d689d981498d8b9a29b761c
#
_entry.id   bbb608ff5d689d981498d8b9a29b761c
#
_cell.length_a   1.000
_cell.length_b   1.000
_cell.length_c   1.000
_cell.angle_alpha   90.00
_cell.angle_beta   90.00
_cell.angle_gamma   90.00
#
_symmetry.space_group_name_H-M   'P 1'
#
loop_
_entity.id
_entity.type
_entity.pdbx_description
1 polymer ?
#
loop_
_entity_poly.entity_id
_entity_poly.type
_entity_poly.pdbx_seq_one_letter_code
_entity_poly.pdbx_strand_id
1 'polypeptide(L)'
;MTYNAKFPDGFLWGASTSAYQVEGGAQDDGKGLSQQDILNEEMALKRGVANASVASDHYHQYKEDIKLFKELGMNCYRFSIAWSRVLPKGRGEVNKQGLQFYHDLIDELLANGIEPIVTLYHYDLPWSLVEEYDGWISRKVVKDFEEYATLIIHEFKDKVKYWTTINEQSIIVQYWTQKCYIKEKYLNQNQLRYQINHHMNLAHAIACNLVHDVVKDGMVGSAIGYSPIYPLSSKPEDVLAMQNAHDLRNAYYLDVYFKGIYTKSAMQYLKDNDLAPIIEDGDMELIKSGESDFLALNYYASECAKAAPLDAMRRWSGVNWSGEKGAIDGFETQPGYYQMCKNPLVDTNDWDWAIDPIGMQYMLKDIYTRYNKPLMITENGLGAYDVLTKDKQIHDTYRIDYMHSHIAAIKKAIDLGVEVLAYSPWSAMDLLSTSNGYAKRYGFIYIDRDEKDPKVCKRYKKDSFYWYQQVIETNGEKL
;
A
#
# COMPACT_ATOMS: atom_id res chain seq x y z
N MET A 1 -31.17 -10.17 -14.17
CA MET A 1 -29.85 -10.78 -13.86
C MET A 1 -29.99 -11.44 -12.51
N THR A 2 -29.81 -12.74 -12.41
CA THR A 2 -29.70 -13.44 -11.11
C THR A 2 -28.33 -13.14 -10.55
N TYR A 3 -28.27 -12.26 -9.57
CA TYR A 3 -27.03 -11.98 -8.85
C TYR A 3 -26.66 -13.22 -8.01
N ASN A 4 -25.43 -13.68 -8.15
CA ASN A 4 -24.92 -14.77 -7.33
C ASN A 4 -24.80 -14.26 -5.88
N ALA A 5 -25.32 -14.97 -4.90
CA ALA A 5 -25.24 -14.51 -3.49
C ALA A 5 -23.79 -14.53 -2.97
N LYS A 6 -22.95 -15.46 -3.48
CA LYS A 6 -21.58 -15.71 -3.04
C LYS A 6 -20.54 -15.09 -3.97
N PHE A 7 -19.35 -14.88 -3.44
CA PHE A 7 -18.15 -14.60 -4.24
C PHE A 7 -17.72 -15.85 -5.04
N PRO A 8 -16.87 -15.71 -6.07
CA PRO A 8 -16.37 -16.85 -6.84
C PRO A 8 -15.73 -17.92 -5.96
N ASP A 9 -15.81 -19.18 -6.39
CA ASP A 9 -15.08 -20.26 -5.74
C ASP A 9 -13.56 -19.99 -5.85
N GLY A 10 -12.83 -20.22 -4.76
CA GLY A 10 -11.40 -19.94 -4.69
C GLY A 10 -11.04 -18.46 -4.44
N PHE A 11 -12.02 -17.60 -4.15
CA PHE A 11 -11.77 -16.21 -3.78
C PHE A 11 -10.90 -16.15 -2.51
N LEU A 12 -9.86 -15.29 -2.56
CA LEU A 12 -8.92 -15.13 -1.46
C LEU A 12 -9.42 -14.08 -0.47
N TRP A 13 -9.81 -14.54 0.71
CA TRP A 13 -10.22 -13.71 1.84
C TRP A 13 -9.06 -13.59 2.82
N GLY A 14 -8.54 -12.40 3.01
CA GLY A 14 -7.40 -12.19 3.88
C GLY A 14 -7.41 -10.89 4.64
N ALA A 15 -6.22 -10.46 5.00
CA ALA A 15 -5.91 -9.13 5.49
C ALA A 15 -4.44 -8.81 5.20
N SER A 16 -4.05 -7.54 5.35
CA SER A 16 -2.71 -7.08 5.00
C SER A 16 -1.99 -6.45 6.19
N THR A 17 -0.66 -6.48 6.12
CA THR A 17 0.24 -5.69 6.99
C THR A 17 1.50 -5.29 6.21
N SER A 18 2.39 -4.51 6.84
CA SER A 18 3.75 -4.28 6.35
C SER A 18 4.77 -4.46 7.47
N ALA A 19 5.98 -4.86 7.10
CA ALA A 19 7.04 -5.24 8.04
C ALA A 19 7.31 -4.15 9.10
N TYR A 20 7.67 -2.93 8.67
CA TYR A 20 8.05 -1.87 9.63
C TYR A 20 6.90 -1.43 10.53
N GLN A 21 5.63 -1.65 10.13
CA GLN A 21 4.45 -1.22 10.90
C GLN A 21 4.00 -2.26 11.94
N VAL A 22 4.36 -3.54 11.77
CA VAL A 22 3.91 -4.60 12.69
C VAL A 22 5.02 -5.36 13.38
N GLU A 23 6.17 -5.59 12.70
CA GLU A 23 7.18 -6.53 13.21
C GLU A 23 7.78 -6.10 14.55
N GLY A 24 8.31 -4.89 14.64
CA GLY A 24 9.18 -4.55 15.75
C GLY A 24 10.51 -5.30 15.68
N GLY A 25 11.08 -5.69 16.82
CA GLY A 25 12.35 -6.39 16.84
C GLY A 25 13.44 -5.60 16.10
N ALA A 26 13.47 -4.26 16.27
CA ALA A 26 14.31 -3.38 15.46
C ALA A 26 15.82 -3.58 15.68
N GLN A 27 16.20 -4.17 16.83
CA GLN A 27 17.59 -4.46 17.18
C GLN A 27 17.86 -5.97 17.31
N ASP A 28 16.86 -6.80 16.99
CA ASP A 28 16.97 -8.23 17.19
C ASP A 28 17.57 -8.92 15.96
N ASP A 29 18.33 -9.97 16.23
CA ASP A 29 18.86 -10.89 15.23
C ASP A 29 19.63 -10.22 14.08
N GLY A 30 20.30 -9.08 14.38
CA GLY A 30 21.17 -8.40 13.41
C GLY A 30 20.46 -7.60 12.33
N LYS A 31 19.16 -7.27 12.52
CA LYS A 31 18.43 -6.36 11.61
C LYS A 31 19.19 -5.03 11.45
N GLY A 32 19.39 -4.59 10.20
CA GLY A 32 19.86 -3.24 9.89
C GLY A 32 18.76 -2.20 10.03
N LEU A 33 19.15 -0.93 10.16
CA LEU A 33 18.20 0.18 10.13
C LEU A 33 17.61 0.35 8.72
N SER A 34 16.35 0.75 8.66
CA SER A 34 15.70 1.23 7.45
C SER A 34 15.45 2.74 7.50
N GLN A 35 15.17 3.36 6.38
CA GLN A 35 14.76 4.78 6.35
C GLN A 35 13.48 5.01 7.16
N GLN A 36 12.60 4.01 7.30
CA GLN A 36 11.39 4.13 8.11
C GLN A 36 11.70 4.12 9.61
N ASP A 37 12.73 3.40 10.06
CA ASP A 37 13.18 3.49 11.45
C ASP A 37 13.61 4.92 11.78
N ILE A 38 14.33 5.60 10.87
CA ILE A 38 14.77 6.99 11.05
C ILE A 38 13.59 7.97 11.00
N LEU A 39 12.74 7.87 9.97
CA LEU A 39 11.59 8.78 9.81
C LEU A 39 10.59 8.66 10.97
N ASN A 40 10.32 7.45 11.45
CA ASN A 40 9.41 7.23 12.57
C ASN A 40 10.03 7.71 13.90
N GLU A 41 11.34 7.58 14.10
CA GLU A 41 12.02 8.14 15.26
C GLU A 41 11.95 9.67 15.27
N GLU A 42 12.22 10.33 14.13
CA GLU A 42 12.05 11.77 14.00
C GLU A 42 10.61 12.22 14.29
N MET A 43 9.62 11.45 13.81
CA MET A 43 8.21 11.73 14.06
C MET A 43 7.86 11.54 15.52
N ALA A 44 8.36 10.49 16.17
CA ALA A 44 8.18 10.25 17.60
C ALA A 44 8.72 11.41 18.44
N LEU A 45 9.91 11.90 18.13
CA LEU A 45 10.52 13.04 18.80
C LEU A 45 9.74 14.34 18.58
N LYS A 46 9.28 14.60 17.37
CA LYS A 46 8.59 15.86 17.01
C LYS A 46 7.13 15.90 17.48
N ARG A 47 6.45 14.77 17.55
CA ARG A 47 4.99 14.68 17.72
C ARG A 47 4.54 13.83 18.90
N GLY A 48 5.45 13.10 19.54
CA GLY A 48 5.12 12.22 20.66
C GLY A 48 4.31 10.97 20.29
N VAL A 49 4.35 10.55 19.03
CA VAL A 49 3.76 9.29 18.55
C VAL A 49 4.74 8.13 18.73
N ALA A 50 4.24 6.89 18.63
CA ALA A 50 5.09 5.71 18.70
C ALA A 50 6.05 5.63 17.49
N ASN A 51 7.21 4.99 17.69
CA ASN A 51 8.14 4.61 16.63
C ASN A 51 7.97 3.14 16.23
N ALA A 52 8.75 2.69 15.24
CA ALA A 52 8.70 1.34 14.71
C ALA A 52 9.49 0.29 15.53
N SER A 53 10.18 0.68 16.62
CA SER A 53 11.12 -0.21 17.34
C SER A 53 10.48 -1.48 17.89
N VAL A 54 9.26 -1.35 18.43
CA VAL A 54 8.43 -2.47 18.90
C VAL A 54 7.27 -2.73 17.97
N ALA A 55 6.74 -1.69 17.34
CA ALA A 55 5.54 -1.76 16.48
C ALA A 55 4.42 -2.55 17.17
N SER A 56 3.89 -3.61 16.56
CA SER A 56 2.90 -4.52 17.16
C SER A 56 3.52 -5.80 17.72
N ASP A 57 4.85 -5.86 17.74
CA ASP A 57 5.63 -7.01 18.24
C ASP A 57 5.30 -8.33 17.50
N HIS A 58 4.96 -8.23 16.21
CA HIS A 58 4.64 -9.39 15.38
C HIS A 58 5.86 -10.32 15.21
N TYR A 59 7.07 -9.77 15.21
CA TYR A 59 8.31 -10.53 15.11
C TYR A 59 8.41 -11.65 16.17
N HIS A 60 8.03 -11.35 17.42
CA HIS A 60 8.05 -12.33 18.51
C HIS A 60 6.73 -13.11 18.65
N GLN A 61 5.60 -12.55 18.20
CA GLN A 61 4.27 -13.08 18.45
C GLN A 61 3.56 -13.62 17.19
N TYR A 62 4.26 -13.76 16.05
CA TYR A 62 3.65 -14.18 14.77
C TYR A 62 2.88 -15.49 14.86
N LYS A 63 3.31 -16.47 15.66
CA LYS A 63 2.59 -17.74 15.85
C LYS A 63 1.22 -17.56 16.50
N GLU A 64 1.14 -16.65 17.47
CA GLU A 64 -0.14 -16.31 18.10
C GLU A 64 -1.03 -15.52 17.13
N ASP A 65 -0.43 -14.59 16.39
CA ASP A 65 -1.14 -13.81 15.38
C ASP A 65 -1.70 -14.71 14.27
N ILE A 66 -0.92 -15.68 13.76
CA ILE A 66 -1.39 -16.64 12.73
C ILE A 66 -2.52 -17.52 13.24
N LYS A 67 -2.51 -17.93 14.51
CA LYS A 67 -3.66 -18.63 15.11
C LYS A 67 -4.93 -17.79 15.09
N LEU A 68 -4.80 -16.48 15.39
CA LEU A 68 -5.94 -15.56 15.30
C LEU A 68 -6.38 -15.35 13.84
N PHE A 69 -5.46 -15.30 12.87
CA PHE A 69 -5.80 -15.24 11.44
C PHE A 69 -6.55 -16.49 10.99
N LYS A 70 -6.10 -17.66 11.43
CA LYS A 70 -6.80 -18.94 11.17
C LYS A 70 -8.19 -18.96 11.80
N GLU A 71 -8.32 -18.48 13.04
CA GLU A 71 -9.61 -18.36 13.71
C GLU A 71 -10.53 -17.38 12.99
N LEU A 72 -10.02 -16.26 12.48
CA LEU A 72 -10.75 -15.31 11.64
C LEU A 72 -11.26 -15.95 10.33
N GLY A 73 -10.70 -17.08 9.93
CA GLY A 73 -11.06 -17.80 8.71
C GLY A 73 -10.25 -17.37 7.47
N MET A 74 -9.21 -16.56 7.63
CA MET A 74 -8.38 -16.12 6.51
C MET A 74 -7.80 -17.32 5.74
N ASN A 75 -7.80 -17.23 4.41
CA ASN A 75 -7.15 -18.16 3.51
C ASN A 75 -5.98 -17.53 2.72
N CYS A 76 -5.74 -16.24 2.90
CA CYS A 76 -4.51 -15.58 2.45
C CYS A 76 -4.08 -14.49 3.44
N TYR A 77 -2.80 -14.14 3.39
CA TYR A 77 -2.23 -13.03 4.18
C TYR A 77 -1.19 -12.28 3.37
N ARG A 78 -1.40 -10.97 3.18
CA ARG A 78 -0.42 -10.12 2.51
C ARG A 78 0.46 -9.44 3.54
N PHE A 79 1.76 -9.60 3.39
CA PHE A 79 2.79 -8.99 4.24
C PHE A 79 4.01 -8.57 3.40
N SER A 80 4.89 -7.75 3.94
CA SER A 80 6.15 -7.41 3.28
C SER A 80 7.34 -8.04 3.98
N ILE A 81 8.43 -8.22 3.24
CA ILE A 81 9.73 -8.62 3.78
C ILE A 81 10.56 -7.36 4.03
N ALA A 82 11.03 -7.16 5.27
CA ALA A 82 11.93 -6.07 5.60
C ALA A 82 13.30 -6.31 4.96
N TRP A 83 13.63 -5.54 3.93
CA TRP A 83 14.89 -5.65 3.21
C TRP A 83 16.11 -5.56 4.16
N SER A 84 16.10 -4.61 5.10
CA SER A 84 17.18 -4.45 6.08
C SER A 84 17.26 -5.57 7.14
N ARG A 85 16.23 -6.42 7.28
CA ARG A 85 16.30 -7.59 8.14
C ARG A 85 17.06 -8.73 7.47
N VAL A 86 16.92 -8.87 6.16
CA VAL A 86 17.55 -9.92 5.36
C VAL A 86 18.94 -9.51 4.89
N LEU A 87 19.09 -8.27 4.43
CA LEU A 87 20.35 -7.66 4.02
C LEU A 87 20.58 -6.38 4.85
N PRO A 88 21.23 -6.44 6.01
CA PRO A 88 21.34 -5.31 6.94
C PRO A 88 21.99 -4.05 6.35
N LYS A 89 22.87 -4.24 5.36
CA LYS A 89 23.51 -3.16 4.59
C LYS A 89 22.90 -2.93 3.22
N GLY A 90 21.73 -3.53 2.96
CA GLY A 90 21.02 -3.43 1.68
C GLY A 90 21.57 -4.36 0.59
N ARG A 91 22.78 -4.90 0.74
CA ARG A 91 23.45 -5.81 -0.18
C ARG A 91 24.53 -6.62 0.53
N GLY A 92 25.09 -7.61 -0.16
CA GLY A 92 26.24 -8.39 0.29
C GLY A 92 25.87 -9.50 1.27
N GLU A 93 26.33 -9.44 2.51
CA GLU A 93 26.15 -10.51 3.50
C GLU A 93 24.67 -10.68 3.91
N VAL A 94 24.19 -11.91 3.76
CA VAL A 94 22.82 -12.29 4.14
C VAL A 94 22.74 -12.50 5.65
N ASN A 95 21.80 -11.86 6.30
CA ASN A 95 21.46 -12.13 7.69
C ASN A 95 20.62 -13.41 7.79
N LYS A 96 21.24 -14.51 8.14
CA LYS A 96 20.60 -15.83 8.21
C LYS A 96 19.46 -15.89 9.22
N GLN A 97 19.56 -15.20 10.35
CA GLN A 97 18.52 -15.17 11.38
C GLN A 97 17.29 -14.40 10.88
N GLY A 98 17.53 -13.26 10.23
CA GLY A 98 16.46 -12.49 9.61
C GLY A 98 15.76 -13.24 8.48
N LEU A 99 16.50 -14.01 7.66
CA LEU A 99 15.92 -14.85 6.62
C LEU A 99 15.14 -16.02 7.23
N GLN A 100 15.65 -16.64 8.29
CA GLN A 100 14.98 -17.73 9.01
C GLN A 100 13.62 -17.31 9.57
N PHE A 101 13.50 -16.08 10.09
CA PHE A 101 12.20 -15.55 10.54
C PHE A 101 11.14 -15.62 9.43
N TYR A 102 11.49 -15.26 8.18
CA TYR A 102 10.53 -15.33 7.07
C TYR A 102 10.25 -16.74 6.62
N HIS A 103 11.21 -17.68 6.74
CA HIS A 103 10.92 -19.11 6.57
C HIS A 103 9.89 -19.60 7.59
N ASP A 104 10.11 -19.29 8.86
CA ASP A 104 9.23 -19.71 9.94
C ASP A 104 7.82 -19.09 9.80
N LEU A 105 7.74 -17.82 9.42
CA LEU A 105 6.48 -17.12 9.17
C LEU A 105 5.70 -17.77 8.01
N ILE A 106 6.36 -18.00 6.87
CA ILE A 106 5.73 -18.57 5.68
C ILE A 106 5.31 -20.02 5.93
N ASP A 107 6.15 -20.80 6.59
CA ASP A 107 5.85 -22.20 6.92
C ASP A 107 4.67 -22.30 7.89
N GLU A 108 4.59 -21.42 8.89
CA GLU A 108 3.44 -21.35 9.81
C GLU A 108 2.15 -20.95 9.09
N LEU A 109 2.20 -20.00 8.15
CA LEU A 109 1.05 -19.63 7.32
C LEU A 109 0.54 -20.81 6.51
N LEU A 110 1.43 -21.48 5.76
CA LEU A 110 1.10 -22.63 4.93
C LEU A 110 0.57 -23.81 5.74
N ALA A 111 1.15 -24.08 6.91
CA ALA A 111 0.68 -25.11 7.84
C ALA A 111 -0.74 -24.85 8.35
N ASN A 112 -1.16 -23.58 8.39
CA ASN A 112 -2.51 -23.18 8.76
C ASN A 112 -3.46 -23.02 7.54
N GLY A 113 -3.00 -23.32 6.32
CA GLY A 113 -3.77 -23.18 5.08
C GLY A 113 -4.01 -21.74 4.66
N ILE A 114 -3.09 -20.85 4.98
CA ILE A 114 -3.13 -19.42 4.64
C ILE A 114 -2.09 -19.17 3.55
N GLU A 115 -2.53 -18.77 2.35
CA GLU A 115 -1.68 -18.46 1.21
C GLU A 115 -0.88 -17.18 1.45
N PRO A 116 0.45 -17.17 1.36
CA PRO A 116 1.25 -15.96 1.48
C PRO A 116 1.17 -15.11 0.21
N ILE A 117 0.89 -13.80 0.36
CA ILE A 117 1.04 -12.80 -0.68
C ILE A 117 2.19 -11.89 -0.24
N VAL A 118 3.35 -12.01 -0.88
CA VAL A 118 4.59 -11.36 -0.44
C VAL A 118 4.82 -10.05 -1.18
N THR A 119 5.01 -8.96 -0.43
CA THR A 119 5.44 -7.66 -0.95
C THR A 119 6.95 -7.52 -0.77
N LEU A 120 7.69 -7.29 -1.86
CA LEU A 120 9.14 -7.17 -1.81
C LEU A 120 9.59 -5.85 -1.15
N TYR A 121 8.90 -4.74 -1.41
CA TYR A 121 9.27 -3.44 -0.87
C TYR A 121 8.06 -2.63 -0.40
N HIS A 122 8.07 -2.23 0.88
CA HIS A 122 7.02 -1.43 1.50
C HIS A 122 7.59 -0.24 2.28
N TYR A 123 8.30 0.67 1.59
CA TYR A 123 8.90 1.93 2.07
C TYR A 123 10.18 1.79 2.92
N ASP A 124 10.55 0.62 3.35
CA ASP A 124 11.60 0.35 4.35
C ASP A 124 12.98 0.09 3.72
N LEU A 125 13.42 1.00 2.84
CA LEU A 125 14.76 0.95 2.23
C LEU A 125 15.86 0.91 3.31
N PRO A 126 16.87 0.00 3.19
CA PRO A 126 17.99 -0.02 4.11
C PRO A 126 18.68 1.33 4.23
N TRP A 127 18.88 1.79 5.47
CA TRP A 127 19.43 3.12 5.75
C TRP A 127 20.83 3.32 5.16
N SER A 128 21.67 2.29 5.16
CA SER A 128 22.99 2.31 4.55
C SER A 128 22.99 2.76 3.09
N LEU A 129 21.96 2.40 2.30
CA LEU A 129 21.82 2.80 0.91
C LEU A 129 21.43 4.29 0.78
N VAL A 130 20.70 4.80 1.78
CA VAL A 130 20.37 6.24 1.86
C VAL A 130 21.60 7.06 2.24
N GLU A 131 22.41 6.57 3.19
CA GLU A 131 23.64 7.25 3.60
C GLU A 131 24.66 7.31 2.47
N GLU A 132 24.86 6.18 1.78
CA GLU A 132 25.93 6.05 0.79
C GLU A 132 25.64 6.82 -0.52
N TYR A 133 24.40 6.74 -1.03
CA TYR A 133 24.09 7.32 -2.35
C TYR A 133 22.67 7.89 -2.50
N ASP A 134 22.02 8.28 -1.40
CA ASP A 134 20.70 8.93 -1.38
C ASP A 134 19.53 8.00 -1.81
N GLY A 135 19.68 6.66 -1.66
CA GLY A 135 18.63 5.67 -1.87
C GLY A 135 18.00 5.72 -3.26
N TRP A 136 16.66 5.76 -3.34
CA TRP A 136 15.91 5.74 -4.61
C TRP A 136 16.18 6.96 -5.53
N ILE A 137 16.80 8.05 -5.04
CA ILE A 137 17.25 9.16 -5.89
C ILE A 137 18.34 8.68 -6.85
N SER A 138 19.21 7.79 -6.42
CA SER A 138 20.29 7.24 -7.23
C SER A 138 19.87 5.98 -7.98
N ARG A 139 20.21 5.90 -9.25
CA ARG A 139 20.00 4.69 -10.08
C ARG A 139 20.69 3.43 -9.53
N LYS A 140 21.72 3.59 -8.69
CA LYS A 140 22.43 2.46 -8.06
C LYS A 140 21.50 1.53 -7.29
N VAL A 141 20.42 2.08 -6.71
CA VAL A 141 19.44 1.32 -5.95
C VAL A 141 18.75 0.22 -6.76
N VAL A 142 18.62 0.39 -8.08
CA VAL A 142 18.00 -0.61 -8.96
C VAL A 142 18.77 -1.91 -8.94
N LYS A 143 20.12 -1.84 -8.98
CA LYS A 143 20.97 -3.03 -8.87
C LYS A 143 20.91 -3.66 -7.48
N ASP A 144 20.96 -2.86 -6.43
CA ASP A 144 20.85 -3.40 -5.06
C ASP A 144 19.47 -4.04 -4.82
N PHE A 145 18.40 -3.48 -5.41
CA PHE A 145 17.07 -4.09 -5.38
C PHE A 145 17.03 -5.41 -6.17
N GLU A 146 17.69 -5.48 -7.33
CA GLU A 146 17.80 -6.72 -8.11
C GLU A 146 18.47 -7.83 -7.29
N GLU A 147 19.58 -7.53 -6.60
CA GLU A 147 20.27 -8.49 -5.72
C GLU A 147 19.34 -8.99 -4.59
N TYR A 148 18.63 -8.07 -3.94
CA TYR A 148 17.67 -8.38 -2.89
C TYR A 148 16.50 -9.21 -3.42
N ALA A 149 15.85 -8.77 -4.50
CA ALA A 149 14.71 -9.46 -5.10
C ALA A 149 15.09 -10.86 -5.57
N THR A 150 16.27 -10.99 -6.19
CA THR A 150 16.82 -12.30 -6.60
C THR A 150 16.96 -13.24 -5.41
N LEU A 151 17.55 -12.77 -4.31
CA LEU A 151 17.70 -13.60 -3.09
C LEU A 151 16.32 -14.05 -2.59
N ILE A 152 15.39 -13.14 -2.40
CA ILE A 152 14.08 -13.44 -1.80
C ILE A 152 13.24 -14.35 -2.70
N ILE A 153 13.17 -14.04 -3.99
CA ILE A 153 12.35 -14.83 -4.93
C ILE A 153 12.91 -16.25 -5.04
N HIS A 154 14.23 -16.42 -5.17
CA HIS A 154 14.84 -17.76 -5.21
C HIS A 154 14.64 -18.55 -3.92
N GLU A 155 14.72 -17.88 -2.76
CA GLU A 155 14.57 -18.53 -1.46
C GLU A 155 13.16 -19.07 -1.23
N PHE A 156 12.13 -18.34 -1.71
CA PHE A 156 10.73 -18.68 -1.45
C PHE A 156 9.95 -19.16 -2.69
N LYS A 157 10.60 -19.38 -3.84
CA LYS A 157 9.96 -19.75 -5.11
C LYS A 157 9.07 -20.99 -5.05
N ASP A 158 9.35 -21.93 -4.16
CA ASP A 158 8.59 -23.18 -4.00
C ASP A 158 7.47 -23.07 -2.95
N LYS A 159 7.35 -21.91 -2.27
CA LYS A 159 6.42 -21.68 -1.16
C LYS A 159 5.46 -20.50 -1.43
N VAL A 160 5.84 -19.55 -2.25
CA VAL A 160 5.09 -18.33 -2.51
C VAL A 160 4.68 -18.26 -3.96
N LYS A 161 3.38 -18.17 -4.21
CA LYS A 161 2.81 -18.04 -5.54
C LYS A 161 2.57 -16.59 -5.93
N TYR A 162 2.09 -15.75 -4.99
CA TYR A 162 1.66 -14.38 -5.26
C TYR A 162 2.68 -13.35 -4.75
N TRP A 163 3.15 -12.52 -5.67
CA TRP A 163 4.18 -11.51 -5.39
C TRP A 163 3.68 -10.12 -5.73
N THR A 164 3.89 -9.17 -4.84
CA THR A 164 3.77 -7.74 -5.15
C THR A 164 5.16 -7.10 -5.04
N THR A 165 5.52 -6.32 -6.05
CA THR A 165 6.89 -5.81 -6.17
C THR A 165 7.13 -4.63 -5.24
N ILE A 166 6.47 -3.51 -5.51
CA ILE A 166 6.63 -2.24 -4.79
C ILE A 166 5.26 -1.74 -4.35
N ASN A 167 5.17 -1.34 -3.08
CA ASN A 167 3.93 -0.76 -2.55
C ASN A 167 3.83 0.73 -2.86
N GLU A 168 2.71 1.14 -3.45
CA GLU A 168 2.21 2.51 -3.59
C GLU A 168 3.23 3.53 -4.17
N GLN A 169 3.79 3.23 -5.35
CA GLN A 169 4.66 4.19 -6.04
C GLN A 169 3.97 5.55 -6.27
N SER A 170 2.67 5.57 -6.52
CA SER A 170 1.87 6.79 -6.67
C SER A 170 1.87 7.66 -5.41
N ILE A 171 1.77 7.03 -4.24
CA ILE A 171 1.80 7.70 -2.95
C ILE A 171 3.21 8.22 -2.61
N ILE A 172 4.26 7.50 -3.04
CA ILE A 172 5.65 7.98 -2.89
C ILE A 172 5.85 9.30 -3.64
N VAL A 173 5.35 9.42 -4.86
CA VAL A 173 5.46 10.68 -5.63
C VAL A 173 4.72 11.81 -4.95
N GLN A 174 3.53 11.56 -4.41
CA GLN A 174 2.68 12.58 -3.75
C GLN A 174 3.24 13.01 -2.38
N TYR A 175 3.70 12.05 -1.58
CA TYR A 175 4.11 12.22 -0.18
C TYR A 175 5.57 11.82 0.06
N TRP A 176 6.46 12.13 -0.86
CA TRP A 176 7.82 11.60 -0.90
C TRP A 176 8.63 11.74 0.39
N THR A 177 8.53 12.88 1.09
CA THR A 177 9.25 13.11 2.37
C THR A 177 8.72 12.30 3.55
N GLN A 178 7.56 11.64 3.38
CA GLN A 178 6.99 10.75 4.39
C GLN A 178 7.28 9.28 4.06
N LYS A 179 7.51 8.99 2.80
CA LYS A 179 7.73 7.64 2.28
C LYS A 179 9.19 7.33 1.99
N CYS A 180 9.97 8.39 1.71
CA CYS A 180 11.42 8.32 1.50
C CYS A 180 12.13 9.34 2.38
N TYR A 181 13.31 8.99 2.87
CA TYR A 181 14.17 9.96 3.51
C TYR A 181 14.85 10.84 2.44
N ILE A 182 14.49 12.12 2.45
CA ILE A 182 14.97 13.10 1.46
C ILE A 182 15.85 14.13 2.15
N LYS A 183 17.14 14.16 1.82
CA LYS A 183 18.07 15.16 2.35
C LYS A 183 17.64 16.58 1.95
N GLU A 184 17.85 17.55 2.84
CA GLU A 184 17.40 18.95 2.68
C GLU A 184 17.76 19.56 1.32
N LYS A 185 18.98 19.27 0.81
CA LYS A 185 19.46 19.76 -0.50
C LYS A 185 18.57 19.39 -1.69
N TYR A 186 17.69 18.38 -1.54
CA TYR A 186 16.81 17.88 -2.60
C TYR A 186 15.36 18.34 -2.47
N LEU A 187 14.92 18.90 -1.35
CA LEU A 187 13.52 19.19 -1.06
C LEU A 187 12.82 20.03 -2.12
N ASN A 188 13.55 20.92 -2.79
CA ASN A 188 13.03 21.80 -3.84
C ASN A 188 13.17 21.22 -5.26
N GLN A 189 13.73 20.01 -5.40
CA GLN A 189 13.96 19.38 -6.70
C GLN A 189 12.81 18.44 -7.04
N ASN A 190 11.65 18.97 -7.41
CA ASN A 190 10.42 18.19 -7.61
C ASN A 190 10.52 17.13 -8.73
N GLN A 191 11.43 17.30 -9.69
CA GLN A 191 11.74 16.32 -10.73
C GLN A 191 12.16 14.97 -10.11
N LEU A 192 12.86 14.98 -8.97
CA LEU A 192 13.31 13.77 -8.29
C LEU A 192 12.17 12.85 -7.82
N ARG A 193 10.98 13.37 -7.61
CA ARG A 193 9.78 12.55 -7.30
C ARG A 193 9.50 11.56 -8.42
N TYR A 194 9.56 12.03 -9.66
CA TYR A 194 9.33 11.20 -10.85
C TYR A 194 10.56 10.38 -11.22
N GLN A 195 11.78 10.86 -10.86
CA GLN A 195 13.00 10.07 -11.02
C GLN A 195 13.03 8.86 -10.10
N ILE A 196 12.64 9.02 -8.83
CA ILE A 196 12.44 7.92 -7.86
C ILE A 196 11.46 6.90 -8.43
N ASN A 197 10.31 7.36 -8.92
CA ASN A 197 9.32 6.47 -9.53
C ASN A 197 9.87 5.73 -10.76
N HIS A 198 10.68 6.39 -11.58
CA HIS A 198 11.29 5.75 -12.75
C HIS A 198 12.24 4.62 -12.35
N HIS A 199 13.09 4.84 -11.33
CA HIS A 199 13.95 3.78 -10.78
C HIS A 199 13.14 2.64 -10.19
N MET A 200 12.02 2.92 -9.55
CA MET A 200 11.09 1.90 -9.05
C MET A 200 10.41 1.13 -10.18
N ASN A 201 10.11 1.76 -11.31
CA ASN A 201 9.56 1.06 -12.48
C ASN A 201 10.58 0.07 -13.08
N LEU A 202 11.86 0.42 -13.11
CA LEU A 202 12.93 -0.51 -13.51
C LEU A 202 13.01 -1.70 -12.53
N ALA A 203 13.01 -1.41 -11.23
CA ALA A 203 13.01 -2.43 -10.18
C ALA A 203 11.78 -3.34 -10.25
N HIS A 204 10.61 -2.78 -10.52
CA HIS A 204 9.37 -3.54 -10.75
C HIS A 204 9.53 -4.52 -11.92
N ALA A 205 10.00 -4.04 -13.07
CA ALA A 205 10.19 -4.87 -14.26
C ALA A 205 11.19 -6.01 -14.03
N ILE A 206 12.30 -5.74 -13.33
CA ILE A 206 13.27 -6.76 -12.93
C ILE A 206 12.61 -7.84 -12.06
N ALA A 207 11.84 -7.43 -11.05
CA ALA A 207 11.16 -8.39 -10.17
C ALA A 207 10.10 -9.21 -10.90
N CYS A 208 9.35 -8.63 -11.84
CA CYS A 208 8.40 -9.37 -12.68
C CYS A 208 9.12 -10.46 -13.48
N ASN A 209 10.19 -10.10 -14.18
CA ASN A 209 10.98 -11.05 -14.95
C ASN A 209 11.54 -12.17 -14.07
N LEU A 210 12.07 -11.84 -12.89
CA LEU A 210 12.58 -12.84 -11.95
C LEU A 210 11.50 -13.83 -11.49
N VAL A 211 10.30 -13.36 -11.16
CA VAL A 211 9.20 -14.27 -10.77
C VAL A 211 8.80 -15.17 -11.92
N HIS A 212 8.64 -14.62 -13.13
CA HIS A 212 8.28 -15.41 -14.31
C HIS A 212 9.36 -16.48 -14.67
N ASP A 213 10.64 -16.15 -14.45
CA ASP A 213 11.74 -17.04 -14.79
C ASP A 213 11.89 -18.23 -13.80
N VAL A 214 11.59 -18.00 -12.50
CA VAL A 214 11.97 -18.99 -11.47
C VAL A 214 10.83 -19.53 -10.62
N VAL A 215 9.68 -18.86 -10.56
CA VAL A 215 8.54 -19.30 -9.74
C VAL A 215 7.53 -20.05 -10.60
N LYS A 216 7.39 -21.35 -10.36
CA LYS A 216 6.40 -22.14 -11.09
C LYS A 216 4.98 -21.68 -10.79
N ASP A 217 4.21 -21.37 -11.83
CA ASP A 217 2.84 -20.84 -11.71
C ASP A 217 2.76 -19.56 -10.86
N GLY A 218 3.89 -18.83 -10.74
CA GLY A 218 4.00 -17.57 -10.03
C GLY A 218 3.18 -16.48 -10.68
N MET A 219 2.59 -15.62 -9.86
CA MET A 219 1.88 -14.43 -10.30
C MET A 219 2.47 -13.19 -9.64
N VAL A 220 2.76 -12.16 -10.43
CA VAL A 220 3.39 -10.93 -9.93
C VAL A 220 2.67 -9.69 -10.42
N GLY A 221 2.61 -8.66 -9.56
CA GLY A 221 2.06 -7.35 -9.89
C GLY A 221 2.61 -6.25 -9.00
N SER A 222 2.26 -5.01 -9.29
CA SER A 222 2.55 -3.88 -8.40
C SER A 222 1.35 -3.55 -7.54
N ALA A 223 1.57 -3.10 -6.31
CA ALA A 223 0.51 -2.56 -5.46
C ALA A 223 0.44 -1.04 -5.62
N ILE A 224 -0.70 -0.51 -6.06
CA ILE A 224 -0.88 0.92 -6.27
C ILE A 224 -1.91 1.51 -5.30
N GLY A 225 -1.58 2.65 -4.67
CA GLY A 225 -2.57 3.51 -4.04
C GLY A 225 -3.37 4.23 -5.14
N TYR A 226 -4.63 3.82 -5.31
CA TYR A 226 -5.52 4.34 -6.36
C TYR A 226 -6.70 5.09 -5.74
N SER A 227 -6.93 6.31 -6.21
CA SER A 227 -8.11 7.09 -5.87
C SER A 227 -8.91 7.40 -7.14
N PRO A 228 -10.18 6.98 -7.25
CA PRO A 228 -11.09 7.52 -8.25
C PRO A 228 -11.18 9.04 -8.11
N ILE A 229 -11.14 9.74 -9.24
CA ILE A 229 -11.18 11.19 -9.25
C ILE A 229 -12.46 11.62 -9.96
N TYR A 230 -13.30 12.44 -9.28
CA TYR A 230 -14.51 13.00 -9.84
C TYR A 230 -14.29 14.46 -10.24
N PRO A 231 -14.99 14.99 -11.27
CA PRO A 231 -15.00 16.41 -11.51
C PRO A 231 -15.81 17.13 -10.41
N LEU A 232 -15.35 18.31 -9.97
CA LEU A 232 -16.08 19.11 -8.97
C LEU A 232 -17.47 19.52 -9.48
N SER A 233 -17.59 19.74 -10.78
CA SER A 233 -18.84 20.09 -11.44
C SER A 233 -18.89 19.53 -12.87
N SER A 234 -20.05 19.67 -13.52
CA SER A 234 -20.23 19.34 -14.95
C SER A 234 -19.66 20.40 -15.91
N LYS A 235 -18.94 21.42 -15.44
CA LYS A 235 -18.23 22.36 -16.31
C LYS A 235 -17.18 21.62 -17.12
N PRO A 236 -17.07 21.86 -18.45
CA PRO A 236 -16.07 21.17 -19.29
C PRO A 236 -14.64 21.28 -18.74
N GLU A 237 -14.28 22.42 -18.14
CA GLU A 237 -12.96 22.68 -17.57
C GLU A 237 -12.68 21.77 -16.35
N ASP A 238 -13.68 21.51 -15.49
CA ASP A 238 -13.55 20.62 -14.35
C ASP A 238 -13.49 19.14 -14.79
N VAL A 239 -14.24 18.79 -15.84
CA VAL A 239 -14.19 17.43 -16.44
C VAL A 239 -12.81 17.17 -17.05
N LEU A 240 -12.25 18.16 -17.77
CA LEU A 240 -10.88 18.04 -18.31
C LEU A 240 -9.84 17.97 -17.19
N ALA A 241 -9.97 18.77 -16.14
CA ALA A 241 -9.08 18.75 -14.98
C ALA A 241 -9.12 17.39 -14.26
N MET A 242 -10.29 16.77 -14.15
CA MET A 242 -10.43 15.40 -13.62
C MET A 242 -9.67 14.38 -14.48
N GLN A 243 -9.81 14.47 -15.81
CA GLN A 243 -9.08 13.59 -16.72
C GLN A 243 -7.56 13.79 -16.60
N ASN A 244 -7.10 15.04 -16.55
CA ASN A 244 -5.68 15.38 -16.34
C ASN A 244 -5.14 14.83 -15.02
N ALA A 245 -5.91 14.95 -13.94
CA ALA A 245 -5.56 14.39 -12.64
C ALA A 245 -5.49 12.86 -12.69
N HIS A 246 -6.46 12.21 -13.34
CA HIS A 246 -6.44 10.76 -13.57
C HIS A 246 -5.20 10.32 -14.35
N ASP A 247 -4.85 11.04 -15.43
CA ASP A 247 -3.70 10.71 -16.25
C ASP A 247 -2.39 10.76 -15.45
N LEU A 248 -2.20 11.77 -14.61
CA LEU A 248 -0.96 11.95 -13.86
C LEU A 248 -0.90 11.11 -12.57
N ARG A 249 -2.03 10.91 -11.89
CA ARG A 249 -2.07 10.26 -10.58
C ARG A 249 -2.37 8.77 -10.63
N ASN A 250 -2.99 8.28 -11.70
CA ASN A 250 -3.39 6.89 -11.86
C ASN A 250 -2.82 6.26 -13.14
N ALA A 251 -3.22 6.73 -14.32
CA ALA A 251 -2.84 6.13 -15.60
C ALA A 251 -1.33 6.12 -15.84
N TYR A 252 -0.61 7.15 -15.39
CA TYR A 252 0.85 7.25 -15.47
C TYR A 252 1.58 6.02 -14.92
N TYR A 253 1.04 5.40 -13.87
CA TYR A 253 1.58 4.17 -13.26
C TYR A 253 1.01 2.91 -13.94
N LEU A 254 -0.31 2.87 -14.16
CA LEU A 254 -0.99 1.70 -14.71
C LEU A 254 -0.54 1.39 -16.14
N ASP A 255 -0.32 2.40 -16.98
CA ASP A 255 0.18 2.21 -18.33
C ASP A 255 1.60 1.63 -18.35
N VAL A 256 2.42 1.92 -17.34
CA VAL A 256 3.74 1.29 -17.18
C VAL A 256 3.58 -0.20 -16.85
N TYR A 257 2.74 -0.55 -15.88
CA TYR A 257 2.59 -1.94 -15.41
C TYR A 257 1.99 -2.88 -16.46
N PHE A 258 1.11 -2.37 -17.32
CA PHE A 258 0.36 -3.19 -18.26
C PHE A 258 0.66 -2.95 -19.73
N LYS A 259 1.28 -1.83 -20.07
CA LYS A 259 1.60 -1.47 -21.46
C LYS A 259 3.08 -1.24 -21.67
N GLY A 260 3.88 -1.14 -20.60
CA GLY A 260 5.30 -0.82 -20.65
C GLY A 260 5.60 0.57 -21.24
N ILE A 261 4.69 1.53 -21.05
CA ILE A 261 4.83 2.91 -21.57
C ILE A 261 4.36 3.93 -20.54
N TYR A 262 4.87 5.14 -20.61
CA TYR A 262 4.30 6.27 -19.89
C TYR A 262 3.12 6.87 -20.64
N THR A 263 2.06 7.27 -19.91
CA THR A 263 0.92 8.02 -20.46
C THR A 263 1.41 9.30 -21.15
N LYS A 264 1.10 9.47 -22.44
CA LYS A 264 1.67 10.55 -23.28
C LYS A 264 1.34 11.94 -22.77
N SER A 265 0.07 12.19 -22.37
CA SER A 265 -0.38 13.49 -21.85
C SER A 265 0.33 13.84 -20.56
N ALA A 266 0.45 12.89 -19.62
CA ALA A 266 1.18 13.07 -18.37
C ALA A 266 2.66 13.38 -18.62
N MET A 267 3.34 12.59 -19.48
CA MET A 267 4.74 12.82 -19.81
C MET A 267 4.99 14.17 -20.49
N GLN A 268 4.06 14.62 -21.36
CA GLN A 268 4.19 15.94 -21.97
C GLN A 268 4.09 17.04 -20.92
N TYR A 269 3.10 16.94 -20.01
CA TYR A 269 2.98 17.88 -18.89
C TYR A 269 4.23 17.91 -18.02
N LEU A 270 4.80 16.74 -17.71
CA LEU A 270 6.04 16.66 -16.91
C LEU A 270 7.22 17.32 -17.61
N LYS A 271 7.37 17.14 -18.93
CA LYS A 271 8.42 17.79 -19.72
C LYS A 271 8.27 19.30 -19.77
N ASP A 272 7.05 19.80 -20.01
CA ASP A 272 6.75 21.23 -20.10
C ASP A 272 6.93 21.95 -18.76
N ASN A 273 7.03 21.22 -17.65
CA ASN A 273 7.15 21.73 -16.29
C ASN A 273 8.46 21.36 -15.58
N ASP A 274 9.47 20.85 -16.31
CA ASP A 274 10.77 20.41 -15.79
C ASP A 274 10.66 19.35 -14.66
N LEU A 275 9.66 18.47 -14.78
CA LEU A 275 9.39 17.38 -13.82
C LEU A 275 9.70 15.98 -14.38
N ALA A 276 9.93 15.85 -15.68
CA ALA A 276 10.11 14.56 -16.32
C ALA A 276 11.35 13.83 -15.79
N PRO A 277 11.27 12.50 -15.58
CA PRO A 277 12.45 11.71 -15.22
C PRO A 277 13.44 11.65 -16.38
N ILE A 278 14.71 11.47 -16.05
CA ILE A 278 15.74 11.09 -16.99
C ILE A 278 15.55 9.61 -17.31
N ILE A 279 15.39 9.29 -18.58
CA ILE A 279 15.22 7.94 -19.10
C ILE A 279 16.47 7.63 -19.91
N GLU A 280 17.22 6.60 -19.53
CA GLU A 280 18.43 6.17 -20.23
C GLU A 280 18.10 5.15 -21.33
N ASP A 281 19.06 4.91 -22.24
CA ASP A 281 18.92 3.91 -23.29
C ASP A 281 18.71 2.52 -22.68
N GLY A 282 17.70 1.78 -23.16
CA GLY A 282 17.33 0.45 -22.66
C GLY A 282 16.30 0.44 -21.53
N ASP A 283 16.02 1.59 -20.87
CA ASP A 283 15.08 1.64 -19.75
C ASP A 283 13.65 1.24 -20.17
N MET A 284 13.19 1.76 -21.28
CA MET A 284 11.83 1.49 -21.75
C MET A 284 11.66 0.06 -22.27
N GLU A 285 12.72 -0.53 -22.81
CA GLU A 285 12.77 -1.93 -23.20
C GLU A 285 12.66 -2.84 -21.96
N LEU A 286 13.42 -2.52 -20.90
CA LEU A 286 13.33 -3.23 -19.64
C LEU A 286 11.94 -3.10 -19.01
N ILE A 287 11.41 -1.89 -18.91
CA ILE A 287 10.05 -1.65 -18.36
C ILE A 287 9.01 -2.45 -19.15
N LYS A 288 9.12 -2.48 -20.47
CA LYS A 288 8.18 -3.22 -21.33
C LYS A 288 8.28 -4.74 -21.15
N SER A 289 9.44 -5.27 -20.76
CA SER A 289 9.60 -6.71 -20.50
C SER A 289 8.95 -7.17 -19.22
N GLY A 290 8.77 -6.27 -18.23
CA GLY A 290 8.25 -6.59 -16.90
C GLY A 290 6.72 -6.51 -16.84
N GLU A 291 6.01 -7.42 -17.54
CA GLU A 291 4.54 -7.45 -17.56
C GLU A 291 3.97 -7.93 -16.22
N SER A 292 2.98 -7.22 -15.69
CA SER A 292 2.23 -7.63 -14.51
C SER A 292 1.11 -8.61 -14.86
N ASP A 293 0.95 -9.69 -14.07
CA ASP A 293 -0.12 -10.67 -14.22
C ASP A 293 -1.44 -10.17 -13.65
N PHE A 294 -1.38 -9.39 -12.57
CA PHE A 294 -2.53 -8.79 -11.90
C PHE A 294 -2.19 -7.38 -11.40
N LEU A 295 -3.17 -6.63 -10.98
CA LEU A 295 -2.99 -5.38 -10.25
C LEU A 295 -3.45 -5.53 -8.81
N ALA A 296 -2.55 -5.23 -7.88
CA ALA A 296 -2.89 -5.04 -6.47
C ALA A 296 -3.31 -3.59 -6.24
N LEU A 297 -4.48 -3.40 -5.61
CA LEU A 297 -5.11 -2.12 -5.40
C LEU A 297 -5.22 -1.80 -3.92
N ASN A 298 -4.72 -0.65 -3.52
CA ASN A 298 -4.94 -0.06 -2.21
C ASN A 298 -5.96 1.08 -2.37
N TYR A 299 -7.15 0.88 -1.83
CA TYR A 299 -8.26 1.83 -1.93
C TYR A 299 -8.73 2.29 -0.55
N TYR A 300 -8.65 3.59 -0.30
CA TYR A 300 -9.10 4.18 0.95
C TYR A 300 -10.14 5.29 0.76
N ALA A 301 -10.05 6.04 -0.34
CA ALA A 301 -10.89 7.20 -0.58
C ALA A 301 -10.98 7.52 -2.08
N SER A 302 -12.06 8.16 -2.48
CA SER A 302 -12.14 8.89 -3.73
C SER A 302 -11.74 10.35 -3.54
N GLU A 303 -11.41 11.02 -4.63
CA GLU A 303 -11.00 12.41 -4.64
C GLU A 303 -11.82 13.22 -5.66
N CYS A 304 -11.63 14.54 -5.66
CA CYS A 304 -12.31 15.44 -6.57
C CYS A 304 -11.30 16.43 -7.17
N ALA A 305 -11.50 16.81 -8.44
CA ALA A 305 -10.64 17.76 -9.14
C ALA A 305 -11.45 18.86 -9.82
N LYS A 306 -10.84 20.03 -9.92
CA LYS A 306 -11.32 21.20 -10.66
C LYS A 306 -10.22 21.83 -11.49
N ALA A 307 -10.58 22.72 -12.40
CA ALA A 307 -9.61 23.47 -13.19
C ALA A 307 -8.67 24.30 -12.30
N ALA A 308 -7.37 24.27 -12.63
CA ALA A 308 -6.35 25.08 -11.99
C ALA A 308 -5.94 26.23 -12.92
N PRO A 309 -5.82 27.49 -12.41
CA PRO A 309 -5.23 28.58 -13.18
C PRO A 309 -3.79 28.30 -13.62
N LEU A 310 -3.37 28.87 -14.74
CA LEU A 310 -1.98 28.72 -15.24
C LEU A 310 -0.95 29.33 -14.28
N ASP A 311 -1.31 30.40 -13.58
CA ASP A 311 -0.48 31.11 -12.61
C ASP A 311 -0.64 30.60 -11.18
N ALA A 312 -1.37 29.50 -10.98
CA ALA A 312 -1.49 28.88 -9.67
C ALA A 312 -0.11 28.41 -9.16
N MET A 313 0.11 28.54 -7.86
CA MET A 313 1.32 27.97 -7.24
C MET A 313 1.20 26.45 -7.20
N ARG A 314 2.24 25.74 -7.68
CA ARG A 314 2.32 24.27 -7.53
C ARG A 314 2.32 23.90 -6.07
N ARG A 315 1.49 22.92 -5.73
CA ARG A 315 1.37 22.37 -4.39
C ARG A 315 1.24 20.85 -4.47
N TRP A 316 1.86 20.17 -3.53
CA TRP A 316 1.71 18.72 -3.35
C TRP A 316 0.62 18.41 -2.32
N SER A 317 0.19 17.15 -2.28
CA SER A 317 -0.88 16.72 -1.38
C SER A 317 -0.56 16.98 0.09
N GLY A 318 -1.52 17.52 0.81
CA GLY A 318 -1.46 17.76 2.24
C GLY A 318 -1.84 16.53 3.07
N VAL A 319 -1.60 16.59 4.37
CA VAL A 319 -1.89 15.51 5.32
C VAL A 319 -2.69 16.04 6.49
N ASN A 320 -3.71 15.29 6.90
CA ASN A 320 -4.37 15.55 8.17
C ASN A 320 -3.57 14.88 9.30
N TRP A 321 -2.77 15.68 9.96
CA TRP A 321 -1.89 15.22 11.02
C TRP A 321 -2.57 15.10 12.39
N SER A 322 -3.60 15.86 12.64
CA SER A 322 -4.25 15.92 13.96
C SER A 322 -5.28 14.81 14.17
N GLY A 323 -5.85 14.26 13.08
CA GLY A 323 -7.02 13.40 13.15
C GLY A 323 -8.32 14.16 13.46
N GLU A 324 -8.32 15.48 13.32
CA GLU A 324 -9.52 16.31 13.44
C GLU A 324 -10.12 16.54 12.07
N LYS A 325 -11.42 16.32 11.93
CA LYS A 325 -12.13 16.46 10.66
C LYS A 325 -12.01 17.91 10.16
N GLY A 326 -11.55 18.08 8.92
CA GLY A 326 -11.34 19.38 8.29
C GLY A 326 -9.93 19.97 8.47
N ALA A 327 -9.02 19.24 9.11
CA ALA A 327 -7.67 19.71 9.40
C ALA A 327 -6.60 19.34 8.35
N ILE A 328 -7.02 18.88 7.15
CA ILE A 328 -6.08 18.65 6.06
C ILE A 328 -5.38 19.96 5.66
N ASP A 329 -4.06 19.95 5.57
CA ASP A 329 -3.24 21.16 5.36
C ASP A 329 -3.13 21.59 3.89
N GLY A 330 -3.94 21.02 3.00
CA GLY A 330 -4.17 21.47 1.62
C GLY A 330 -4.30 20.37 0.60
N PHE A 331 -4.58 20.79 -0.63
CA PHE A 331 -4.83 19.91 -1.77
C PHE A 331 -3.77 20.13 -2.85
N GLU A 332 -3.42 19.05 -3.53
CA GLU A 332 -2.49 19.10 -4.66
C GLU A 332 -3.00 20.06 -5.73
N THR A 333 -2.09 20.90 -6.25
CA THR A 333 -2.36 21.80 -7.37
C THR A 333 -1.23 21.69 -8.39
N GLN A 334 -1.58 21.37 -9.61
CA GLN A 334 -0.69 21.36 -10.76
C GLN A 334 -1.12 22.50 -11.71
N PRO A 335 -0.30 23.58 -11.85
CA PRO A 335 -0.66 24.80 -12.58
C PRO A 335 -1.14 24.51 -14.00
N GLY A 336 -2.29 25.10 -14.41
CA GLY A 336 -2.87 24.93 -15.72
C GLY A 336 -3.35 23.51 -16.05
N TYR A 337 -3.28 22.57 -15.09
CA TYR A 337 -3.58 21.17 -15.34
C TYR A 337 -4.73 20.69 -14.48
N TYR A 338 -4.61 20.73 -13.14
CA TYR A 338 -5.72 20.46 -12.20
C TYR A 338 -5.41 20.97 -10.79
N GLN A 339 -6.48 21.14 -10.02
CA GLN A 339 -6.43 21.31 -8.57
C GLN A 339 -7.32 20.26 -7.90
N MET A 340 -6.76 19.47 -7.01
CA MET A 340 -7.54 18.55 -6.17
C MET A 340 -8.37 19.34 -5.17
N CYS A 341 -9.51 18.81 -4.76
CA CYS A 341 -10.40 19.41 -3.80
C CYS A 341 -11.25 18.37 -3.08
N LYS A 342 -11.88 18.75 -1.98
CA LYS A 342 -12.86 17.92 -1.27
C LYS A 342 -14.10 17.71 -2.14
N ASN A 343 -14.58 16.46 -2.21
CA ASN A 343 -15.89 16.19 -2.79
C ASN A 343 -16.98 16.57 -1.79
N PRO A 344 -17.84 17.56 -2.10
CA PRO A 344 -18.87 18.03 -1.18
C PRO A 344 -20.06 17.05 -1.02
N LEU A 345 -20.12 16.03 -1.87
CA LEU A 345 -21.23 15.05 -1.96
C LEU A 345 -20.92 13.71 -1.27
N VAL A 346 -19.72 13.57 -0.70
CA VAL A 346 -19.28 12.33 -0.05
C VAL A 346 -18.84 12.62 1.37
N ASP A 347 -19.33 11.86 2.34
CA ASP A 347 -18.91 11.94 3.73
C ASP A 347 -17.44 11.52 3.91
N THR A 348 -16.81 12.03 4.97
CA THR A 348 -15.41 11.74 5.29
C THR A 348 -15.28 11.19 6.72
N ASN A 349 -14.24 10.38 6.94
CA ASN A 349 -13.82 10.00 8.29
C ASN A 349 -13.11 11.17 9.02
N ASP A 350 -12.59 10.91 10.23
CA ASP A 350 -11.90 11.91 11.07
C ASP A 350 -10.62 12.46 10.41
N TRP A 351 -10.01 11.72 9.48
CA TRP A 351 -8.81 12.14 8.73
C TRP A 351 -9.11 12.74 7.36
N ASP A 352 -10.34 13.17 7.11
CA ASP A 352 -10.82 13.76 5.84
C ASP A 352 -10.82 12.81 4.63
N TRP A 353 -10.72 11.51 4.85
CA TRP A 353 -10.79 10.53 3.77
C TRP A 353 -12.25 10.23 3.40
N ALA A 354 -12.57 10.35 2.13
CA ALA A 354 -13.92 10.09 1.63
C ALA A 354 -14.33 8.63 1.84
N ILE A 355 -15.52 8.40 2.39
CA ILE A 355 -16.13 7.07 2.54
C ILE A 355 -16.99 6.81 1.30
N ASP A 356 -16.42 6.15 0.30
CA ASP A 356 -17.06 6.01 -1.00
C ASP A 356 -17.02 4.57 -1.56
N PRO A 357 -18.00 3.73 -1.19
CA PRO A 357 -18.09 2.38 -1.72
C PRO A 357 -18.43 2.35 -3.23
N ILE A 358 -19.09 3.39 -3.77
CA ILE A 358 -19.37 3.48 -5.20
C ILE A 358 -18.07 3.72 -5.98
N GLY A 359 -17.16 4.50 -5.41
CA GLY A 359 -15.82 4.70 -5.95
C GLY A 359 -15.04 3.39 -6.07
N MET A 360 -15.17 2.47 -5.11
CA MET A 360 -14.60 1.13 -5.21
C MET A 360 -15.14 0.39 -6.46
N GLN A 361 -16.45 0.35 -6.63
CA GLN A 361 -17.06 -0.31 -7.80
C GLN A 361 -16.65 0.36 -9.13
N TYR A 362 -16.63 1.70 -9.15
CA TYR A 362 -16.19 2.48 -10.31
C TYR A 362 -14.74 2.16 -10.69
N MET A 363 -13.84 2.22 -9.73
CA MET A 363 -12.41 1.91 -9.90
C MET A 363 -12.19 0.52 -10.50
N LEU A 364 -12.77 -0.51 -9.90
CA LEU A 364 -12.62 -1.89 -10.34
C LEU A 364 -13.10 -2.07 -11.78
N LYS A 365 -14.26 -1.50 -12.11
CA LYS A 365 -14.81 -1.56 -13.47
C LYS A 365 -13.95 -0.79 -14.48
N ASP A 366 -13.51 0.42 -14.15
CA ASP A 366 -12.70 1.25 -15.06
C ASP A 366 -11.36 0.57 -15.38
N ILE A 367 -10.64 0.13 -14.36
CA ILE A 367 -9.33 -0.54 -14.52
C ILE A 367 -9.47 -1.83 -15.32
N TYR A 368 -10.43 -2.69 -14.95
CA TYR A 368 -10.62 -3.96 -15.64
C TYR A 368 -11.00 -3.75 -17.12
N THR A 369 -11.85 -2.77 -17.42
CA THR A 369 -12.22 -2.41 -18.80
C THR A 369 -11.02 -1.93 -19.62
N ARG A 370 -10.06 -1.21 -18.99
CA ARG A 370 -8.89 -0.64 -19.70
C ARG A 370 -7.77 -1.65 -19.93
N TYR A 371 -7.56 -2.57 -18.99
CA TYR A 371 -6.37 -3.43 -18.99
C TYR A 371 -6.68 -4.92 -19.09
N ASN A 372 -7.90 -5.34 -18.79
CA ASN A 372 -8.38 -6.75 -18.86
C ASN A 372 -7.43 -7.72 -18.13
N LYS A 373 -6.97 -7.34 -16.95
CA LYS A 373 -6.11 -8.14 -16.07
C LYS A 373 -6.82 -8.36 -14.73
N PRO A 374 -6.60 -9.50 -14.06
CA PRO A 374 -7.16 -9.76 -12.74
C PRO A 374 -6.76 -8.68 -11.72
N LEU A 375 -7.64 -8.44 -10.76
CA LEU A 375 -7.44 -7.44 -9.71
C LEU A 375 -7.39 -8.11 -8.33
N MET A 376 -6.58 -7.58 -7.42
CA MET A 376 -6.59 -7.90 -5.99
C MET A 376 -6.77 -6.62 -5.21
N ILE A 377 -7.69 -6.57 -4.25
CA ILE A 377 -7.74 -5.49 -3.28
C ILE A 377 -6.78 -5.88 -2.14
N THR A 378 -5.62 -5.25 -2.10
CA THR A 378 -4.55 -5.55 -1.13
C THR A 378 -4.56 -4.62 0.07
N GLU A 379 -5.26 -3.49 -0.01
CA GLU A 379 -5.55 -2.65 1.14
C GLU A 379 -6.90 -1.94 0.93
N ASN A 380 -7.73 -2.00 1.97
CA ASN A 380 -8.95 -1.21 2.10
C ASN A 380 -9.32 -1.17 3.58
N GLY A 381 -9.60 -0.01 4.15
CA GLY A 381 -9.87 0.05 5.58
C GLY A 381 -10.23 1.43 6.09
N LEU A 382 -10.77 1.46 7.28
CA LEU A 382 -11.13 2.65 8.01
C LEU A 382 -10.20 2.83 9.22
N GLY A 383 -9.38 3.88 9.19
CA GLY A 383 -8.68 4.34 10.39
C GLY A 383 -9.66 5.01 11.35
N ALA A 384 -9.66 4.60 12.61
CA ALA A 384 -10.57 5.11 13.63
C ALA A 384 -9.91 5.14 15.02
N TYR A 385 -10.52 5.88 15.95
CA TYR A 385 -10.17 5.86 17.36
C TYR A 385 -10.93 4.70 18.04
N ASP A 386 -10.23 3.57 18.25
CA ASP A 386 -10.80 2.41 18.92
C ASP A 386 -10.56 2.49 20.44
N VAL A 387 -11.56 2.12 21.22
CA VAL A 387 -11.50 2.16 22.68
C VAL A 387 -11.61 0.76 23.27
N LEU A 388 -10.59 0.36 24.02
CA LEU A 388 -10.65 -0.86 24.84
C LEU A 388 -11.47 -0.58 26.10
N THR A 389 -12.62 -1.23 26.24
CA THR A 389 -13.51 -1.07 27.40
C THR A 389 -12.93 -1.76 28.66
N LYS A 390 -13.52 -1.55 29.82
CA LYS A 390 -13.09 -2.16 31.08
C LYS A 390 -13.22 -3.70 31.08
N ASP A 391 -14.20 -4.22 30.35
CA ASP A 391 -14.46 -5.64 30.13
C ASP A 391 -13.72 -6.22 28.92
N LYS A 392 -12.75 -5.46 28.40
CA LYS A 392 -11.86 -5.88 27.32
C LYS A 392 -12.55 -6.14 25.98
N GLN A 393 -13.59 -5.39 25.68
CA GLN A 393 -14.29 -5.38 24.38
C GLN A 393 -13.88 -4.16 23.57
N ILE A 394 -13.97 -4.26 22.25
CA ILE A 394 -13.81 -3.12 21.34
C ILE A 394 -15.01 -3.14 20.37
N HIS A 395 -15.89 -2.15 20.54
CA HIS A 395 -17.10 -1.99 19.74
C HIS A 395 -16.84 -1.09 18.55
N ASP A 396 -16.53 -1.68 17.39
CA ASP A 396 -16.14 -0.97 16.17
C ASP A 396 -17.15 -1.15 15.02
N THR A 397 -18.43 -0.95 15.31
CA THR A 397 -19.53 -1.04 14.32
C THR A 397 -19.31 -0.13 13.11
N TYR A 398 -18.72 1.06 13.30
CA TYR A 398 -18.34 1.95 12.20
C TYR A 398 -17.38 1.29 11.18
N ARG A 399 -16.51 0.39 11.62
CA ARG A 399 -15.62 -0.39 10.75
C ARG A 399 -16.41 -1.45 10.00
N ILE A 400 -17.36 -2.12 10.68
CA ILE A 400 -18.26 -3.08 10.08
C ILE A 400 -19.07 -2.42 8.95
N ASP A 401 -19.69 -1.27 9.22
CA ASP A 401 -20.50 -0.52 8.24
C ASP A 401 -19.68 -0.11 7.00
N TYR A 402 -18.44 0.38 7.24
CA TYR A 402 -17.51 0.71 6.17
C TYR A 402 -17.19 -0.51 5.30
N MET A 403 -16.78 -1.62 5.92
CA MET A 403 -16.37 -2.82 5.20
C MET A 403 -17.54 -3.50 4.50
N HIS A 404 -18.70 -3.58 5.14
CA HIS A 404 -19.93 -4.09 4.55
C HIS A 404 -20.25 -3.40 3.22
N SER A 405 -20.23 -2.07 3.21
CA SER A 405 -20.56 -1.30 2.01
C SER A 405 -19.52 -1.47 0.89
N HIS A 406 -18.23 -1.57 1.23
CA HIS A 406 -17.17 -1.76 0.26
C HIS A 406 -17.13 -3.19 -0.30
N ILE A 407 -17.32 -4.21 0.54
CA ILE A 407 -17.42 -5.61 0.09
C ILE A 407 -18.63 -5.79 -0.84
N ALA A 408 -19.77 -5.18 -0.50
CA ALA A 408 -20.94 -5.18 -1.38
C ALA A 408 -20.65 -4.50 -2.74
N ALA A 409 -19.85 -3.45 -2.76
CA ALA A 409 -19.43 -2.78 -4.00
C ALA A 409 -18.49 -3.65 -4.86
N ILE A 410 -17.57 -4.38 -4.24
CA ILE A 410 -16.70 -5.36 -4.90
C ILE A 410 -17.56 -6.47 -5.53
N LYS A 411 -18.52 -7.00 -4.77
CA LYS A 411 -19.44 -8.02 -5.27
C LYS A 411 -20.21 -7.56 -6.51
N LYS A 412 -20.71 -6.32 -6.50
CA LYS A 412 -21.38 -5.73 -7.68
C LYS A 412 -20.45 -5.59 -8.88
N ALA A 413 -19.17 -5.28 -8.69
CA ALA A 413 -18.20 -5.24 -9.77
C ALA A 413 -17.97 -6.64 -10.37
N ILE A 414 -17.84 -7.67 -9.52
CA ILE A 414 -17.70 -9.07 -9.94
C ILE A 414 -18.94 -9.52 -10.74
N ASP A 415 -20.14 -9.18 -10.28
CA ASP A 415 -21.39 -9.50 -10.99
C ASP A 415 -21.52 -8.81 -12.37
N LEU A 416 -20.73 -7.75 -12.60
CA LEU A 416 -20.59 -7.09 -13.89
C LEU A 416 -19.46 -7.68 -14.75
N GLY A 417 -18.82 -8.76 -14.30
CA GLY A 417 -17.78 -9.46 -15.05
C GLY A 417 -16.33 -9.01 -14.74
N VAL A 418 -16.12 -8.23 -13.70
CA VAL A 418 -14.77 -7.88 -13.26
C VAL A 418 -14.15 -9.08 -12.54
N GLU A 419 -12.95 -9.47 -12.92
CA GLU A 419 -12.20 -10.53 -12.26
C GLU A 419 -11.45 -9.97 -11.04
N VAL A 420 -11.90 -10.34 -9.85
CA VAL A 420 -11.27 -9.97 -8.57
C VAL A 420 -10.86 -11.26 -7.87
N LEU A 421 -9.57 -11.41 -7.58
CA LEU A 421 -8.99 -12.62 -7.00
C LEU A 421 -8.99 -12.61 -5.47
N ALA A 422 -8.84 -11.43 -4.86
CA ALA A 422 -8.62 -11.31 -3.41
C ALA A 422 -9.21 -10.03 -2.84
N TYR A 423 -9.58 -10.11 -1.54
CA TYR A 423 -9.85 -8.97 -0.69
C TYR A 423 -9.06 -9.10 0.61
N SER A 424 -8.10 -8.22 0.81
CA SER A 424 -7.21 -8.18 1.97
C SER A 424 -7.24 -6.80 2.61
N PRO A 425 -8.17 -6.55 3.54
CA PRO A 425 -8.28 -5.23 4.19
C PRO A 425 -7.01 -4.84 4.97
N TRP A 426 -6.83 -3.55 5.10
CA TRP A 426 -5.85 -2.94 5.98
C TRP A 426 -6.53 -2.61 7.31
N SER A 427 -6.25 -3.37 8.37
CA SER A 427 -5.19 -4.38 8.48
C SER A 427 -5.64 -5.58 9.31
N ALA A 428 -4.83 -6.66 9.31
CA ALA A 428 -5.11 -7.84 10.13
C ALA A 428 -5.17 -7.52 11.63
N MET A 429 -4.24 -6.69 12.11
CA MET A 429 -4.15 -6.21 13.48
C MET A 429 -3.84 -4.71 13.50
N ASP A 430 -4.07 -4.05 14.63
CA ASP A 430 -3.63 -2.67 14.80
C ASP A 430 -2.11 -2.57 14.61
N LEU A 431 -1.70 -1.53 13.92
CA LEU A 431 -0.33 -1.32 13.52
C LEU A 431 0.06 0.15 13.63
N LEU A 432 1.35 0.43 13.51
CA LEU A 432 1.87 1.78 13.50
C LEU A 432 1.37 2.53 12.25
N SER A 433 0.42 3.46 12.41
CA SER A 433 0.00 4.33 11.29
C SER A 433 1.16 5.23 10.87
N THR A 434 1.40 5.34 9.57
CA THR A 434 2.50 6.12 8.98
C THR A 434 2.54 7.59 9.46
N SER A 435 1.38 8.17 9.80
CA SER A 435 1.27 9.59 10.12
C SER A 435 0.74 9.87 11.54
N ASN A 436 0.06 8.91 12.16
CA ASN A 436 -0.75 9.16 13.36
C ASN A 436 -0.51 8.14 14.49
N GLY A 437 0.58 7.38 14.44
CA GLY A 437 0.94 6.43 15.49
C GLY A 437 -0.14 5.37 15.74
N TYR A 438 -0.37 5.01 17.00
CA TYR A 438 -1.40 4.04 17.42
C TYR A 438 -2.76 4.68 17.74
N ALA A 439 -2.89 5.98 17.68
CA ALA A 439 -4.18 6.65 17.79
C ALA A 439 -5.12 6.29 16.63
N LYS A 440 -4.57 6.13 15.44
CA LYS A 440 -5.31 5.72 14.23
C LYS A 440 -5.21 4.21 14.01
N ARG A 441 -6.27 3.50 14.36
CA ARG A 441 -6.33 2.03 14.33
C ARG A 441 -7.14 1.49 13.16
N TYR A 442 -6.69 0.36 12.59
CA TYR A 442 -7.29 -0.23 11.40
C TYR A 442 -7.68 -1.70 11.55
N GLY A 443 -7.02 -2.42 12.47
CA GLY A 443 -7.06 -3.89 12.54
C GLY A 443 -8.37 -4.48 13.00
N PHE A 444 -8.57 -5.76 12.74
CA PHE A 444 -9.57 -6.62 13.37
C PHE A 444 -9.15 -7.04 14.78
N ILE A 445 -7.86 -7.06 15.02
CA ILE A 445 -7.24 -7.41 16.29
C ILE A 445 -6.68 -6.13 16.90
N TYR A 446 -7.20 -5.77 18.07
CA TYR A 446 -6.68 -4.64 18.84
C TYR A 446 -5.37 -5.03 19.51
N ILE A 447 -4.36 -4.18 19.39
CA ILE A 447 -3.08 -4.31 20.07
C ILE A 447 -3.07 -3.37 21.28
N ASP A 448 -2.99 -3.93 22.49
CA ASP A 448 -2.98 -3.15 23.75
C ASP A 448 -1.62 -2.49 23.97
N ARG A 449 -1.47 -1.36 23.30
CA ARG A 449 -0.36 -0.43 23.48
C ARG A 449 -0.85 1.00 23.26
N ASP A 450 -0.11 1.96 23.76
CA ASP A 450 -0.29 3.37 23.46
C ASP A 450 0.97 3.98 22.80
N GLU A 451 0.98 5.28 22.59
CA GLU A 451 2.06 5.95 21.88
C GLU A 451 3.43 5.89 22.60
N LYS A 452 3.43 5.92 23.91
CA LYS A 452 4.65 6.00 24.74
C LYS A 452 5.04 4.68 25.36
N ASP A 453 4.07 3.83 25.63
CA ASP A 453 4.27 2.55 26.32
C ASP A 453 3.81 1.41 25.40
N PRO A 454 4.74 0.60 24.85
CA PRO A 454 4.38 -0.56 24.05
C PRO A 454 3.70 -1.66 24.89
N LYS A 455 3.79 -1.62 26.23
CA LYS A 455 3.27 -2.68 27.12
C LYS A 455 3.79 -4.06 26.66
N VAL A 456 2.92 -5.06 26.71
CA VAL A 456 3.19 -6.41 26.19
C VAL A 456 2.46 -6.66 24.86
N CYS A 457 1.95 -5.63 24.22
CA CYS A 457 1.22 -5.71 22.95
C CYS A 457 0.15 -6.80 22.94
N LYS A 458 -0.65 -6.93 24.00
CA LYS A 458 -1.66 -7.98 24.13
C LYS A 458 -2.73 -7.84 23.04
N ARG A 459 -3.19 -8.98 22.47
CA ARG A 459 -4.17 -9.05 21.41
C ARG A 459 -5.58 -9.18 21.95
N TYR A 460 -6.53 -8.38 21.41
CA TYR A 460 -7.96 -8.51 21.70
C TYR A 460 -8.74 -8.46 20.38
N LYS A 461 -9.71 -9.36 20.22
CA LYS A 461 -10.58 -9.39 19.04
C LYS A 461 -11.60 -8.27 19.14
N LYS A 462 -11.83 -7.55 18.05
CA LYS A 462 -12.84 -6.50 17.95
C LYS A 462 -14.17 -7.08 17.49
N ASP A 463 -15.27 -6.34 17.55
CA ASP A 463 -16.56 -6.78 17.02
C ASP A 463 -16.47 -7.07 15.51
N SER A 464 -15.69 -6.27 14.77
CA SER A 464 -15.40 -6.49 13.35
C SER A 464 -14.68 -7.82 13.05
N PHE A 465 -13.93 -8.38 14.00
CA PHE A 465 -13.31 -9.70 13.86
C PHE A 465 -14.39 -10.78 13.66
N TYR A 466 -15.39 -10.84 14.52
CA TYR A 466 -16.45 -11.84 14.48
C TYR A 466 -17.37 -11.64 13.27
N TRP A 467 -17.63 -10.38 12.91
CA TRP A 467 -18.40 -10.07 11.70
C TRP A 467 -17.65 -10.52 10.44
N TYR A 468 -16.37 -10.23 10.30
CA TYR A 468 -15.58 -10.61 9.13
C TYR A 468 -15.36 -12.12 9.04
N GLN A 469 -15.24 -12.82 10.18
CA GLN A 469 -15.26 -14.28 10.26
C GLN A 469 -16.52 -14.85 9.59
N GLN A 470 -17.69 -14.30 9.91
CA GLN A 470 -18.95 -14.73 9.30
C GLN A 470 -19.00 -14.45 7.79
N VAL A 471 -18.45 -13.30 7.34
CA VAL A 471 -18.35 -12.97 5.91
C VAL A 471 -17.52 -14.03 5.18
N ILE A 472 -16.37 -14.40 5.72
CA ILE A 472 -15.47 -15.40 5.13
C ILE A 472 -16.12 -16.79 5.10
N GLU A 473 -16.68 -17.25 6.23
CA GLU A 473 -17.32 -18.55 6.37
C GLU A 473 -18.47 -18.74 5.36
N THR A 474 -19.17 -17.68 5.05
CA THR A 474 -20.29 -17.70 4.08
C THR A 474 -19.87 -17.35 2.65
N ASN A 475 -18.58 -17.14 2.39
CA ASN A 475 -18.05 -16.65 1.12
C ASN A 475 -18.78 -15.38 0.64
N GLY A 476 -19.00 -14.43 1.56
CA GLY A 476 -19.65 -13.15 1.31
C GLY A 476 -21.19 -13.19 1.13
N GLU A 477 -21.85 -14.32 1.40
CA GLU A 477 -23.32 -14.41 1.32
C GLU A 477 -24.00 -13.61 2.44
N LYS A 478 -23.38 -13.59 3.61
CA LYS A 478 -23.83 -12.79 4.76
C LYS A 478 -22.84 -11.67 5.01
N LEU A 479 -23.20 -10.46 4.61
CA LEU A 479 -22.47 -9.24 4.91
C LEU A 479 -23.07 -8.55 6.14
#